data_4e44dc4f838b02a951cf48a33c05b10d
#
_entry.id   4e44dc4f838b02a951cf48a33c05b10d
#
_cell.length_a   1.000
_cell.length_b   1.000
_cell.length_c   1.000
_cell.angle_alpha   90.00
_cell.angle_beta   90.00
_cell.angle_gamma   90.00
#
_symmetry.space_group_name_H-M   'P 1'
#
loop_
_entity.id
_entity.type
_entity.pdbx_description
1 polymer ?
#
loop_
_entity_poly.entity_id
_entity_poly.type
_entity_poly.pdbx_seq_one_letter_code
_entity_poly.pdbx_strand_id
1 'polypeptide(L)'
;MQVAIRDEVGNVTSTTAQNPQMLVRHVLAFASGMGPGFEPGPLKDRWQSEGTYSGQGSLAQRVERIPPLPLFEQPGTRWRYGSAFDVLARIIEIAAGEPLENFLARRIFDPLEMNATAYLKDTPSDSPLAVMYEHDEEGDLVPAVQGHRPDDWTPGGTGLVSTAPDYMRFALML
;
A
#
# COMPACT_ATOMS: atom_id res chain seq x y z
N MET A 1 -5.47 17.84 -2.93
CA MET A 1 -4.86 17.31 -4.18
C MET A 1 -5.61 17.82 -5.37
N GLN A 2 -4.98 17.93 -6.52
CA GLN A 2 -5.59 18.27 -7.81
C GLN A 2 -5.49 17.06 -8.74
N VAL A 3 -6.26 17.09 -9.85
CA VAL A 3 -6.25 16.03 -10.86
C VAL A 3 -5.43 16.50 -12.06
N ALA A 4 -4.54 15.63 -12.55
CA ALA A 4 -3.70 15.90 -13.70
C ALA A 4 -4.52 15.97 -15.00
N ILE A 5 -4.25 16.97 -15.82
CA ILE A 5 -4.64 17.00 -17.24
C ILE A 5 -3.36 16.64 -18.00
N ARG A 6 -3.47 15.61 -18.87
CA ARG A 6 -2.33 15.01 -19.55
C ARG A 6 -2.49 15.12 -21.06
N ASP A 7 -1.37 15.24 -21.76
CA ASP A 7 -1.32 15.11 -23.21
C ASP A 7 -1.41 13.63 -23.66
N GLU A 8 -1.34 13.39 -24.97
CA GLU A 8 -1.44 12.05 -25.58
C GLU A 8 -0.28 11.11 -25.18
N VAL A 9 0.86 11.67 -24.78
CA VAL A 9 2.04 10.90 -24.34
C VAL A 9 2.14 10.80 -22.80
N GLY A 10 1.15 11.36 -22.06
CA GLY A 10 1.03 11.22 -20.63
C GLY A 10 1.71 12.30 -19.79
N ASN A 11 2.29 13.35 -20.37
CA ASN A 11 2.84 14.46 -19.63
C ASN A 11 1.73 15.30 -18.99
N VAL A 12 1.98 15.77 -17.76
CA VAL A 12 1.06 16.68 -17.07
C VAL A 12 1.20 18.08 -17.65
N THR A 13 0.18 18.52 -18.38
CA THR A 13 0.12 19.86 -19.01
C THR A 13 -0.48 20.92 -18.09
N SER A 14 -1.40 20.51 -17.24
CA SER A 14 -2.04 21.35 -16.22
C SER A 14 -2.72 20.49 -15.16
N THR A 15 -3.38 21.12 -14.19
CA THR A 15 -4.17 20.43 -13.17
C THR A 15 -5.54 21.08 -13.01
N THR A 16 -6.52 20.31 -12.57
CA THR A 16 -7.88 20.80 -12.27
C THR A 16 -8.29 20.39 -10.86
N ALA A 17 -9.31 21.05 -10.32
CA ALA A 17 -9.89 20.69 -9.03
C ALA A 17 -10.54 19.31 -9.09
N GLN A 18 -10.62 18.65 -7.92
CA GLN A 18 -11.40 17.42 -7.77
C GLN A 18 -12.89 17.74 -7.92
N ASN A 19 -13.59 16.91 -8.69
CA ASN A 19 -15.05 16.93 -8.79
C ASN A 19 -15.56 15.53 -9.15
N PRO A 20 -16.14 14.75 -8.21
CA PRO A 20 -16.36 15.11 -6.79
C PRO A 20 -15.10 15.16 -5.95
N GLN A 21 -15.19 15.72 -4.75
CA GLN A 21 -14.13 15.63 -3.75
C GLN A 21 -13.89 14.17 -3.36
N MET A 22 -12.62 13.81 -3.11
CA MET A 22 -12.25 12.47 -2.64
C MET A 22 -12.88 12.16 -1.27
N LEU A 23 -13.41 10.97 -1.15
CA LEU A 23 -13.99 10.42 0.08
C LEU A 23 -13.31 9.08 0.43
N VAL A 24 -13.40 8.68 1.70
CA VAL A 24 -12.83 7.40 2.19
C VAL A 24 -13.32 6.22 1.34
N ARG A 25 -14.61 6.20 0.94
CA ARG A 25 -15.14 5.14 0.05
C ARG A 25 -14.41 5.02 -1.29
N HIS A 26 -13.90 6.14 -1.83
CA HIS A 26 -13.13 6.10 -3.08
C HIS A 26 -11.74 5.48 -2.85
N VAL A 27 -11.16 5.70 -1.67
CA VAL A 27 -9.88 5.08 -1.28
C VAL A 27 -10.07 3.58 -1.07
N LEU A 28 -11.09 3.17 -0.34
CA LEU A 28 -11.46 1.75 -0.10
C LEU A 28 -11.69 0.98 -1.40
N ALA A 29 -12.31 1.62 -2.39
CA ALA A 29 -12.64 0.99 -3.68
C ALA A 29 -11.50 1.09 -4.72
N PHE A 30 -10.30 1.58 -4.37
CA PHE A 30 -9.26 1.92 -5.35
C PHE A 30 -9.75 2.84 -6.47
N ALA A 31 -10.68 3.74 -6.17
CA ALA A 31 -11.24 4.71 -7.09
C ALA A 31 -10.90 6.16 -6.70
N SER A 32 -9.84 6.35 -5.94
CA SER A 32 -9.40 7.68 -5.48
C SER A 32 -8.66 8.49 -6.56
N GLY A 33 -8.17 7.84 -7.61
CA GLY A 33 -7.27 8.43 -8.60
C GLY A 33 -5.82 8.54 -8.14
N MET A 34 -5.46 8.03 -6.94
CA MET A 34 -4.08 8.00 -6.45
C MET A 34 -3.25 6.97 -7.22
N GLY A 35 -1.98 7.32 -7.49
CA GLY A 35 -1.02 6.46 -8.18
C GLY A 35 -0.09 5.66 -7.24
N PRO A 36 0.99 5.09 -7.82
CA PRO A 36 1.39 5.18 -9.23
C PRO A 36 0.69 4.19 -10.18
N GLY A 37 0.04 3.11 -9.69
CA GLY A 37 -0.50 2.07 -10.56
C GLY A 37 0.58 1.33 -11.38
N PHE A 38 0.14 0.56 -12.39
CA PHE A 38 1.03 -0.23 -13.26
C PHE A 38 1.32 0.45 -14.61
N GLU A 39 0.48 1.39 -15.03
CA GLU A 39 0.62 2.06 -16.33
C GLU A 39 1.88 2.92 -16.36
N PRO A 40 2.78 2.74 -17.34
CA PRO A 40 3.99 3.56 -17.45
C PRO A 40 3.65 5.01 -17.84
N GLY A 41 4.57 5.92 -17.57
CA GLY A 41 4.47 7.31 -18.00
C GLY A 41 4.97 8.33 -16.98
N PRO A 42 5.16 9.59 -17.41
CA PRO A 42 5.82 10.62 -16.60
C PRO A 42 5.15 10.90 -15.25
N LEU A 43 3.82 10.79 -15.18
CA LEU A 43 3.11 10.98 -13.91
C LEU A 43 3.40 9.84 -12.92
N LYS A 44 3.48 8.58 -13.41
CA LYS A 44 3.90 7.45 -12.58
C LYS A 44 5.31 7.65 -12.06
N ASP A 45 6.24 8.05 -12.93
CA ASP A 45 7.64 8.27 -12.56
C ASP A 45 7.76 9.34 -11.47
N ARG A 46 6.98 10.41 -11.57
CA ARG A 46 6.88 11.43 -10.53
C ARG A 46 6.38 10.87 -9.20
N TRP A 47 5.33 10.06 -9.19
CA TRP A 47 4.82 9.42 -7.96
C TRP A 47 5.86 8.47 -7.34
N GLN A 48 6.61 7.75 -8.16
CA GLN A 48 7.66 6.84 -7.70
C GLN A 48 8.88 7.60 -7.14
N SER A 49 9.31 8.67 -7.81
CA SER A 49 10.47 9.47 -7.36
C SER A 49 10.24 10.14 -6.01
N GLU A 50 9.00 10.43 -5.64
CA GLU A 50 8.64 10.96 -4.31
C GLU A 50 8.62 9.86 -3.22
N GLY A 51 8.90 8.60 -3.55
CA GLY A 51 8.99 7.52 -2.58
C GLY A 51 7.68 7.17 -1.88
N THR A 52 6.55 7.43 -2.54
CA THR A 52 5.22 7.15 -1.98
C THR A 52 4.89 5.67 -1.93
N TYR A 53 5.59 4.84 -2.71
CA TYR A 53 5.31 3.41 -2.87
C TYR A 53 6.43 2.49 -2.33
N SER A 54 7.67 2.89 -2.43
CA SER A 54 8.83 2.07 -2.06
C SER A 54 9.91 2.86 -1.31
N GLY A 55 9.63 4.08 -0.92
CA GLY A 55 10.59 4.95 -0.26
C GLY A 55 10.87 4.56 1.19
N GLN A 56 11.86 5.21 1.77
CA GLN A 56 12.20 5.13 3.19
C GLN A 56 11.24 5.97 4.03
N GLY A 57 11.20 5.68 5.31
CA GLY A 57 10.44 6.42 6.32
C GLY A 57 9.16 5.72 6.76
N SER A 58 8.62 6.17 7.89
CA SER A 58 7.39 5.66 8.48
C SER A 58 6.17 5.81 7.55
N LEU A 59 5.09 5.09 7.84
CA LEU A 59 3.83 5.22 7.13
C LEU A 59 3.35 6.68 7.06
N ALA A 60 3.44 7.41 8.17
CA ALA A 60 3.07 8.82 8.23
C ALA A 60 3.89 9.67 7.26
N GLN A 61 5.23 9.56 7.29
CA GLN A 61 6.12 10.32 6.41
C GLN A 61 5.88 10.02 4.92
N ARG A 62 5.52 8.79 4.59
CA ARG A 62 5.23 8.39 3.21
C ARG A 62 3.91 8.95 2.72
N VAL A 63 2.87 8.89 3.55
CA VAL A 63 1.56 9.44 3.21
C VAL A 63 1.62 10.97 3.10
N GLU A 64 2.44 11.66 3.90
CA GLU A 64 2.65 13.11 3.83
C GLU A 64 3.27 13.58 2.48
N ARG A 65 3.91 12.71 1.72
CA ARG A 65 4.42 13.02 0.38
C ARG A 65 3.34 13.01 -0.71
N ILE A 66 2.18 12.42 -0.45
CA ILE A 66 1.10 12.25 -1.43
C ILE A 66 0.36 13.56 -1.75
N PRO A 67 -0.01 14.44 -0.79
CA PRO A 67 -0.86 15.60 -1.06
C PRO A 67 -0.37 16.56 -2.16
N PRO A 68 0.94 16.81 -2.36
CA PRO A 68 1.41 17.68 -3.45
C PRO A 68 1.33 17.03 -4.85
N LEU A 69 1.12 15.72 -4.92
CA LEU A 69 1.08 15.00 -6.18
C LEU A 69 -0.31 15.11 -6.83
N PRO A 70 -0.38 15.28 -8.15
CA PRO A 70 -1.66 15.27 -8.84
C PRO A 70 -2.22 13.84 -8.96
N LEU A 71 -3.53 13.72 -8.86
CA LEU A 71 -4.25 12.48 -9.12
C LEU A 71 -4.22 12.13 -10.61
N PHE A 72 -4.31 10.86 -10.92
CA PHE A 72 -4.41 10.37 -12.30
C PHE A 72 -5.78 10.58 -12.89
N GLU A 73 -6.84 10.42 -12.10
CA GLU A 73 -8.25 10.58 -12.51
C GLU A 73 -9.06 11.30 -11.44
N GLN A 74 -10.24 11.74 -11.81
CA GLN A 74 -11.23 12.23 -10.85
C GLN A 74 -11.65 11.12 -9.88
N PRO A 75 -11.81 11.43 -8.59
CA PRO A 75 -12.28 10.45 -7.61
C PRO A 75 -13.63 9.83 -8.02
N GLY A 76 -13.70 8.49 -7.92
CA GLY A 76 -14.89 7.73 -8.24
C GLY A 76 -15.07 7.36 -9.72
N THR A 77 -14.18 7.77 -10.62
CA THR A 77 -14.36 7.55 -12.07
C THR A 77 -13.72 6.29 -12.61
N ARG A 78 -12.63 5.83 -11.99
CA ARG A 78 -11.88 4.67 -12.48
C ARG A 78 -11.22 3.94 -11.33
N TRP A 79 -11.16 2.61 -11.42
CA TRP A 79 -10.33 1.78 -10.55
C TRP A 79 -8.85 1.97 -10.91
N ARG A 80 -8.02 2.23 -9.89
CA ARG A 80 -6.56 2.37 -10.04
C ARG A 80 -5.84 1.80 -8.81
N TYR A 81 -5.04 0.79 -9.03
CA TYR A 81 -4.14 0.28 -7.99
C TYR A 81 -3.09 1.31 -7.60
N GLY A 82 -2.72 1.38 -6.33
CA GLY A 82 -1.70 2.31 -5.83
C GLY A 82 -1.67 2.42 -4.31
N SER A 83 -1.27 3.57 -3.80
CA SER A 83 -1.03 3.84 -2.38
C SER A 83 -2.30 3.95 -1.51
N ALA A 84 -3.44 3.52 -2.00
CA ALA A 84 -4.73 3.68 -1.31
C ALA A 84 -4.74 3.05 0.08
N PHE A 85 -4.21 1.84 0.22
CA PHE A 85 -4.20 1.15 1.52
C PHE A 85 -3.22 1.75 2.52
N ASP A 86 -2.12 2.35 2.08
CA ASP A 86 -1.25 3.10 2.97
C ASP A 86 -1.96 4.36 3.52
N VAL A 87 -2.75 5.04 2.68
CA VAL A 87 -3.57 6.18 3.12
C VAL A 87 -4.66 5.72 4.10
N LEU A 88 -5.32 4.59 3.85
CA LEU A 88 -6.31 4.02 4.79
C LEU A 88 -5.66 3.63 6.12
N ALA A 89 -4.51 2.99 6.08
CA ALA A 89 -3.74 2.64 7.27
C ALA A 89 -3.40 3.89 8.10
N ARG A 90 -2.97 4.97 7.44
CA ARG A 90 -2.71 6.24 8.13
C ARG A 90 -3.98 6.88 8.71
N ILE A 91 -5.11 6.77 8.05
CA ILE A 91 -6.41 7.21 8.60
C ILE A 91 -6.75 6.42 9.88
N ILE A 92 -6.49 5.10 9.89
CA ILE A 92 -6.67 4.25 11.07
C ILE A 92 -5.77 4.71 12.21
N GLU A 93 -4.47 4.92 11.96
CA GLU A 93 -3.54 5.41 12.99
C GLU A 93 -4.00 6.72 13.63
N ILE A 94 -4.43 7.69 12.79
CA ILE A 94 -4.91 8.98 13.29
C ILE A 94 -6.19 8.82 14.09
N ALA A 95 -7.13 8.00 13.64
CA ALA A 95 -8.42 7.81 14.30
C ALA A 95 -8.30 7.00 15.60
N ALA A 96 -7.38 6.04 15.64
CA ALA A 96 -7.14 5.19 16.80
C ALA A 96 -6.18 5.81 17.82
N GLY A 97 -5.32 6.73 17.39
CA GLY A 97 -4.27 7.36 18.22
C GLY A 97 -3.12 6.41 18.54
N GLU A 98 -2.92 5.36 17.74
CA GLU A 98 -1.89 4.34 17.93
C GLU A 98 -1.32 3.86 16.58
N PRO A 99 -0.11 3.26 16.55
CA PRO A 99 0.46 2.65 15.35
C PRO A 99 -0.44 1.53 14.78
N LEU A 100 -0.42 1.36 13.45
CA LEU A 100 -1.27 0.38 12.76
C LEU A 100 -1.07 -1.04 13.28
N GLU A 101 0.17 -1.46 13.50
CA GLU A 101 0.48 -2.79 14.02
C GLU A 101 -0.16 -3.06 15.39
N ASN A 102 -0.15 -2.06 16.29
CA ASN A 102 -0.79 -2.18 17.60
C ASN A 102 -2.32 -2.24 17.47
N PHE A 103 -2.89 -1.43 16.59
CA PHE A 103 -4.32 -1.47 16.30
C PHE A 103 -4.75 -2.83 15.76
N LEU A 104 -4.02 -3.39 14.79
CA LEU A 104 -4.32 -4.69 14.20
C LEU A 104 -4.17 -5.82 15.22
N ALA A 105 -3.09 -5.82 16.01
CA ALA A 105 -2.88 -6.79 17.07
C ALA A 105 -4.07 -6.78 18.04
N ARG A 106 -4.37 -5.65 18.65
CA ARG A 106 -5.41 -5.51 19.67
C ARG A 106 -6.84 -5.76 19.15
N ARG A 107 -7.13 -5.37 17.90
CA ARG A 107 -8.50 -5.40 17.36
C ARG A 107 -8.81 -6.64 16.54
N ILE A 108 -7.80 -7.31 16.01
CA ILE A 108 -7.97 -8.43 15.08
C ILE A 108 -7.17 -9.64 15.54
N PHE A 109 -5.84 -9.53 15.67
CA PHE A 109 -5.01 -10.71 15.85
C PHE A 109 -5.21 -11.37 17.21
N ASP A 110 -5.16 -10.60 18.31
CA ASP A 110 -5.36 -11.13 19.66
C ASP A 110 -6.77 -11.72 19.87
N PRO A 111 -7.87 -11.01 19.50
CA PRO A 111 -9.22 -11.55 19.66
C PRO A 111 -9.49 -12.81 18.83
N LEU A 112 -8.80 -12.98 17.70
CA LEU A 112 -8.94 -14.15 16.83
C LEU A 112 -7.87 -15.24 17.11
N GLU A 113 -7.02 -15.03 18.12
CA GLU A 113 -5.91 -15.94 18.44
C GLU A 113 -4.98 -16.20 17.25
N MET A 114 -4.71 -15.16 16.43
CA MET A 114 -3.83 -15.21 15.27
C MET A 114 -2.37 -15.03 15.68
N ASN A 115 -1.87 -15.96 16.49
CA ASN A 115 -0.58 -15.84 17.19
C ASN A 115 0.66 -15.98 16.29
N ALA A 116 0.48 -16.38 15.03
CA ALA A 116 1.53 -16.48 14.02
C ALA A 116 1.37 -15.45 12.90
N THR A 117 0.63 -14.37 13.17
CA THR A 117 0.42 -13.26 12.23
C THR A 117 1.07 -11.98 12.75
N ALA A 118 2.01 -11.43 11.99
CA ALA A 118 2.74 -10.21 12.35
C ALA A 118 3.26 -9.52 11.09
N TYR A 119 3.76 -8.28 11.24
CA TYR A 119 4.59 -7.69 10.18
C TYR A 119 5.92 -8.43 10.07
N LEU A 120 6.43 -8.58 8.85
CA LEU A 120 7.70 -9.29 8.58
C LEU A 120 8.87 -8.71 9.41
N LYS A 121 8.89 -7.39 9.63
CA LYS A 121 9.91 -6.73 10.46
C LYS A 121 9.91 -7.21 11.92
N ASP A 122 8.75 -7.63 12.42
CA ASP A 122 8.54 -8.07 13.80
C ASP A 122 8.59 -9.60 13.93
N THR A 123 8.83 -10.30 12.83
CA THR A 123 8.93 -11.76 12.78
C THR A 123 10.37 -12.19 13.07
N PRO A 124 10.60 -13.20 13.94
CA PRO A 124 11.94 -13.74 14.19
C PRO A 124 12.65 -14.13 12.90
N SER A 125 13.95 -13.87 12.82
CA SER A 125 14.76 -14.10 11.60
C SER A 125 14.88 -15.57 11.19
N ASP A 126 14.65 -16.49 12.14
CA ASP A 126 14.65 -17.94 11.94
C ASP A 126 13.26 -18.53 11.69
N SER A 127 12.24 -17.69 11.57
CA SER A 127 10.89 -18.15 11.26
C SER A 127 10.83 -18.81 9.88
N PRO A 128 10.14 -19.97 9.76
CA PRO A 128 10.03 -20.68 8.50
C PRO A 128 9.05 -19.96 7.54
N LEU A 129 9.57 -19.04 6.76
CA LEU A 129 8.80 -18.39 5.72
C LEU A 129 8.74 -19.24 4.45
N ALA A 130 7.63 -19.20 3.74
CA ALA A 130 7.52 -19.82 2.43
C ALA A 130 8.51 -19.19 1.46
N VAL A 131 9.22 -20.03 0.69
CA VAL A 131 10.13 -19.55 -0.34
C VAL A 131 9.31 -19.09 -1.54
N MET A 132 9.52 -17.84 -1.96
CA MET A 132 8.98 -17.35 -3.23
C MET A 132 9.94 -17.72 -4.36
N TYR A 133 9.37 -17.98 -5.53
CA TYR A 133 10.13 -18.29 -6.74
C TYR A 133 9.79 -17.28 -7.84
N GLU A 134 10.76 -16.99 -8.69
CA GLU A 134 10.59 -16.18 -9.89
C GLU A 134 11.26 -16.88 -11.09
N HIS A 135 10.93 -16.46 -12.30
CA HIS A 135 11.61 -16.96 -13.50
C HIS A 135 12.86 -16.10 -13.74
N ASP A 136 13.99 -16.76 -13.98
CA ASP A 136 15.23 -16.10 -14.46
C ASP A 136 15.13 -15.78 -15.96
N GLU A 137 16.24 -15.27 -16.53
CA GLU A 137 16.31 -14.90 -17.95
C GLU A 137 16.17 -16.10 -18.89
N GLU A 138 16.52 -17.31 -18.44
CA GLU A 138 16.41 -18.57 -19.14
C GLU A 138 15.01 -19.20 -19.01
N GLY A 139 14.18 -18.67 -18.11
CA GLY A 139 12.82 -19.16 -17.84
C GLY A 139 12.76 -20.25 -16.77
N ASP A 140 13.84 -20.53 -16.06
CA ASP A 140 13.90 -21.49 -14.97
C ASP A 140 13.36 -20.87 -13.66
N LEU A 141 12.74 -21.72 -12.82
CA LEU A 141 12.27 -21.30 -11.51
C LEU A 141 13.43 -21.25 -10.52
N VAL A 142 13.76 -20.04 -10.07
CA VAL A 142 14.79 -19.78 -9.06
C VAL A 142 14.17 -19.13 -7.81
N PRO A 143 14.74 -19.35 -6.61
CA PRO A 143 14.26 -18.65 -5.43
C PRO A 143 14.38 -17.13 -5.59
N ALA A 144 13.27 -16.43 -5.45
CA ALA A 144 13.25 -14.97 -5.49
C ALA A 144 14.01 -14.39 -4.29
N VAL A 145 14.78 -13.33 -4.54
CA VAL A 145 15.42 -12.58 -3.47
C VAL A 145 14.33 -11.86 -2.67
N GLN A 146 14.11 -12.28 -1.43
CA GLN A 146 13.21 -11.55 -0.54
C GLN A 146 13.81 -10.17 -0.26
N GLY A 147 13.12 -9.12 -0.72
CA GLY A 147 13.57 -7.76 -0.53
C GLY A 147 13.67 -7.41 0.97
N HIS A 148 14.78 -6.77 1.33
CA HIS A 148 14.92 -6.17 2.67
C HIS A 148 13.84 -5.10 2.85
N ARG A 149 13.11 -5.16 3.97
CA ARG A 149 12.13 -4.14 4.35
C ARG A 149 12.71 -3.29 5.47
N PRO A 150 12.67 -1.96 5.33
CA PRO A 150 13.11 -1.07 6.40
C PRO A 150 12.35 -1.34 7.71
N ASP A 151 13.04 -1.29 8.84
CA ASP A 151 12.47 -1.58 10.17
C ASP A 151 11.39 -0.58 10.60
N ASP A 152 11.40 0.62 10.02
CA ASP A 152 10.45 1.69 10.31
C ASP A 152 9.20 1.66 9.41
N TRP A 153 9.05 0.65 8.56
CA TRP A 153 7.97 0.59 7.59
C TRP A 153 6.87 -0.41 7.98
N THR A 154 5.69 0.12 8.27
CA THR A 154 4.45 -0.64 8.49
C THR A 154 3.45 -0.27 7.39
N PRO A 155 3.49 -0.94 6.23
CA PRO A 155 2.60 -0.61 5.11
C PRO A 155 1.16 -1.06 5.36
N GLY A 156 0.19 -0.32 4.79
CA GLY A 156 -1.22 -0.70 4.86
C GLY A 156 -1.61 -1.80 3.87
N GLY A 157 -0.87 -1.96 2.78
CA GLY A 157 -1.23 -2.86 1.68
C GLY A 157 -0.38 -4.12 1.55
N THR A 158 0.62 -4.33 2.41
CA THR A 158 1.54 -5.47 2.35
C THR A 158 2.29 -5.63 3.67
N GLY A 159 3.19 -6.60 3.74
CA GLY A 159 4.15 -6.71 4.85
C GLY A 159 3.75 -7.64 5.97
N LEU A 160 2.51 -8.07 6.07
CA LEU A 160 2.10 -9.11 7.00
C LEU A 160 2.58 -10.48 6.51
N VAL A 161 3.00 -11.28 7.46
CA VAL A 161 3.19 -12.73 7.32
C VAL A 161 2.18 -13.44 8.22
N SER A 162 1.73 -14.60 7.82
CA SER A 162 0.70 -15.35 8.53
C SER A 162 0.81 -16.84 8.22
N THR A 163 -0.03 -17.63 8.86
CA THR A 163 -0.21 -19.06 8.58
C THR A 163 -1.61 -19.33 8.04
N ALA A 164 -1.78 -20.47 7.35
CA ALA A 164 -3.10 -20.87 6.88
C ALA A 164 -4.14 -21.00 8.02
N PRO A 165 -3.81 -21.56 9.21
CA PRO A 165 -4.74 -21.57 10.34
C PRO A 165 -5.17 -20.18 10.81
N ASP A 166 -4.23 -19.22 10.94
CA ASP A 166 -4.55 -17.86 11.36
C ASP A 166 -5.42 -17.14 10.32
N TYR A 167 -5.05 -17.26 9.05
CA TYR A 167 -5.85 -16.68 7.97
C TYR A 167 -7.27 -17.28 7.91
N MET A 168 -7.43 -18.57 8.24
CA MET A 168 -8.75 -19.20 8.34
C MET A 168 -9.57 -18.59 9.49
N ARG A 169 -8.97 -18.30 10.65
CA ARG A 169 -9.67 -17.61 11.76
C ARG A 169 -10.18 -16.23 11.32
N PHE A 170 -9.34 -15.47 10.61
CA PHE A 170 -9.75 -14.19 10.05
C PHE A 170 -10.91 -14.36 9.04
N ALA A 171 -10.83 -15.32 8.13
CA ALA A 171 -11.88 -15.56 7.14
C ALA A 171 -13.21 -15.99 7.75
N LEU A 172 -13.18 -16.75 8.84
CA LEU A 172 -14.40 -17.18 9.56
C LEU A 172 -15.07 -16.05 10.38
N MET A 173 -14.34 -14.94 10.63
CA MET A 173 -14.90 -13.75 11.29
C MET A 173 -15.78 -12.92 10.34
N LEU A 174 -15.49 -12.96 9.02
CA LEU A 174 -16.20 -12.18 7.98
C LEU A 174 -17.58 -12.76 7.67
#